data_91c09c38b774f8ea606e3b0cf39f3d32
#
_entry.id   91c09c38b774f8ea606e3b0cf39f3d32
#
_cell.length_a   1.000
_cell.length_b   1.000
_cell.length_c   1.000
_cell.angle_alpha   90.00
_cell.angle_beta   90.00
_cell.angle_gamma   90.00
#
_symmetry.space_group_name_H-M   'P 1'
#
loop_
_entity.id
_entity.type
_entity.pdbx_description
1 polymer ?
#
loop_
_entity_poly.entity_id
_entity_poly.type
_entity_poly.pdbx_seq_one_letter_code
_entity_poly.pdbx_strand_id
1 'polypeptide(L)'
;MNLFDLRGDVAVVIGGTGVLGGALAEGLAAAGAAVAVLGRNAERGEARANALREAGGQGQFFAADAQDRNSLQAAREALEAVLGPATILVNAAGGNDPRVTVTADRPFDRITADDWRANFDLNLVGGVLLPCQEFGPGMAARGHGSIINIASASAHIPLSRVAAYSAAKAAALNLTRFLAREWAPHGVRVNAITPGFFPAEQNRRLLFNPDGSATPRAQSILGHTPMCRFGEAGELVGAAVFLASSRASSFVTGADLVVDGGFLAQTI
;
A
#
# COMPACT_ATOMS: atom_id res chain seq x y z
N MET A 1 12.34 6.06 26.04
CA MET A 1 11.55 6.73 24.97
C MET A 1 11.19 5.66 23.95
N ASN A 2 9.91 5.45 23.63
CA ASN A 2 9.51 4.50 22.59
C ASN A 2 9.55 5.22 21.22
N LEU A 3 10.50 4.84 20.36
CA LEU A 3 10.67 5.43 19.03
C LEU A 3 9.52 5.12 18.09
N PHE A 4 8.77 4.06 18.35
CA PHE A 4 7.68 3.56 17.50
C PHE A 4 6.29 3.88 18.04
N ASP A 5 6.20 4.77 19.02
CA ASP A 5 4.94 5.24 19.59
C ASP A 5 4.27 6.24 18.64
N LEU A 6 3.07 5.90 18.17
CA LEU A 6 2.25 6.70 17.26
C LEU A 6 1.03 7.34 17.96
N ARG A 7 1.02 7.38 19.30
CA ARG A 7 -0.06 8.04 20.03
C ARG A 7 -0.13 9.53 19.69
N GLY A 8 -1.31 10.00 19.36
CA GLY A 8 -1.56 11.35 18.87
C GLY A 8 -1.50 11.49 17.35
N ASP A 9 -1.07 10.45 16.61
CA ASP A 9 -1.12 10.42 15.16
C ASP A 9 -2.46 9.90 14.65
N VAL A 10 -2.89 10.42 13.50
CA VAL A 10 -4.05 9.94 12.73
C VAL A 10 -3.54 9.33 11.43
N ALA A 11 -3.73 8.02 11.28
CA ALA A 11 -3.32 7.26 10.11
C ALA A 11 -4.49 6.98 9.19
N VAL A 12 -4.39 7.42 7.94
CA VAL A 12 -5.32 7.12 6.87
C VAL A 12 -4.76 5.97 6.03
N VAL A 13 -5.51 4.87 5.90
CA VAL A 13 -5.08 3.69 5.13
C VAL A 13 -6.02 3.52 3.94
N ILE A 14 -5.58 3.97 2.75
CA ILE A 14 -6.27 3.76 1.49
C ILE A 14 -6.12 2.27 1.09
N GLY A 15 -7.23 1.59 0.86
CA GLY A 15 -7.23 0.15 0.62
C GLY A 15 -7.07 -0.68 1.92
N GLY A 16 -7.38 -0.09 3.07
CA GLY A 16 -7.34 -0.75 4.38
C GLY A 16 -8.32 -1.93 4.54
N THR A 17 -9.25 -2.10 3.60
CA THR A 17 -10.14 -3.27 3.52
C THR A 17 -9.48 -4.52 2.89
N GLY A 18 -8.30 -4.36 2.28
CA GLY A 18 -7.52 -5.45 1.68
C GLY A 18 -6.63 -6.18 2.70
N VAL A 19 -5.96 -7.24 2.25
CA VAL A 19 -5.09 -8.05 3.12
C VAL A 19 -3.91 -7.25 3.64
N LEU A 20 -3.10 -6.66 2.75
CA LEU A 20 -1.92 -5.89 3.15
C LEU A 20 -2.30 -4.60 3.86
N GLY A 21 -3.22 -3.82 3.26
CA GLY A 21 -3.69 -2.57 3.88
C GLY A 21 -4.34 -2.79 5.25
N GLY A 22 -5.05 -3.91 5.42
CA GLY A 22 -5.63 -4.30 6.71
C GLY A 22 -4.58 -4.59 7.78
N ALA A 23 -3.55 -5.39 7.43
CA ALA A 23 -2.46 -5.66 8.37
C ALA A 23 -1.68 -4.39 8.74
N LEU A 24 -1.48 -3.48 7.78
CA LEU A 24 -0.86 -2.18 8.04
C LEU A 24 -1.72 -1.33 8.98
N ALA A 25 -3.05 -1.31 8.78
CA ALA A 25 -3.99 -0.62 9.66
C ALA A 25 -3.94 -1.17 11.10
N GLU A 26 -3.92 -2.50 11.24
CA GLU A 26 -3.77 -3.18 12.55
C GLU A 26 -2.46 -2.81 13.23
N GLY A 27 -1.35 -2.84 12.51
CA GLY A 27 -0.04 -2.50 13.05
C GLY A 27 0.09 -1.05 13.49
N LEU A 28 -0.47 -0.10 12.72
CA LEU A 28 -0.49 1.31 13.09
C LEU A 28 -1.36 1.58 14.31
N ALA A 29 -2.54 0.92 14.39
CA ALA A 29 -3.41 1.00 15.57
C ALA A 29 -2.73 0.41 16.82
N ALA A 30 -2.05 -0.73 16.70
CA ALA A 30 -1.29 -1.35 17.78
C ALA A 30 -0.12 -0.47 18.25
N ALA A 31 0.46 0.34 17.36
CA ALA A 31 1.47 1.34 17.70
C ALA A 31 0.89 2.62 18.33
N GLY A 32 -0.45 2.75 18.41
CA GLY A 32 -1.15 3.82 19.12
C GLY A 32 -1.82 4.87 18.22
N ALA A 33 -1.72 4.77 16.89
CA ALA A 33 -2.40 5.70 15.99
C ALA A 33 -3.92 5.51 16.01
N ALA A 34 -4.68 6.59 15.85
CA ALA A 34 -6.07 6.53 15.45
C ALA A 34 -6.13 6.22 13.93
N VAL A 35 -6.85 5.18 13.52
CA VAL A 35 -6.79 4.68 12.14
C VAL A 35 -8.10 4.88 11.41
N ALA A 36 -8.06 5.64 10.32
CA ALA A 36 -9.12 5.72 9.33
C ALA A 36 -8.90 4.64 8.25
N VAL A 37 -9.78 3.66 8.19
CA VAL A 37 -9.80 2.60 7.17
C VAL A 37 -10.61 3.09 5.98
N LEU A 38 -9.98 3.31 4.82
CA LEU A 38 -10.65 3.76 3.60
C LEU A 38 -10.74 2.64 2.56
N GLY A 39 -11.92 2.54 1.93
CA GLY A 39 -12.19 1.58 0.86
C GLY A 39 -13.64 1.63 0.39
N ARG A 40 -13.95 0.89 -0.69
CA ARG A 40 -15.28 0.88 -1.31
C ARG A 40 -16.27 -0.09 -0.67
N ASN A 41 -15.78 -1.15 -0.04
CA ASN A 41 -16.63 -2.18 0.54
C ASN A 41 -16.90 -1.88 2.01
N ALA A 42 -18.12 -1.44 2.31
CA ALA A 42 -18.53 -1.04 3.66
C ALA A 42 -18.49 -2.20 4.65
N GLU A 43 -18.96 -3.39 4.26
CA GLU A 43 -18.96 -4.57 5.13
C GLU A 43 -17.55 -4.95 5.60
N ARG A 44 -16.59 -5.07 4.66
CA ARG A 44 -15.18 -5.34 4.97
C ARG A 44 -14.54 -4.20 5.76
N GLY A 45 -14.92 -2.96 5.48
CA GLY A 45 -14.41 -1.78 6.14
C GLY A 45 -14.84 -1.70 7.60
N GLU A 46 -16.11 -1.90 7.86
CA GLU A 46 -16.65 -1.93 9.23
C GLU A 46 -16.11 -3.13 10.02
N ALA A 47 -16.03 -4.30 9.40
CA ALA A 47 -15.42 -5.48 10.03
C ALA A 47 -13.96 -5.18 10.45
N ARG A 48 -13.19 -4.51 9.59
CA ARG A 48 -11.81 -4.10 9.90
C ARG A 48 -11.76 -3.09 11.05
N ALA A 49 -12.58 -2.05 10.98
CA ALA A 49 -12.65 -1.03 12.05
C ALA A 49 -13.07 -1.62 13.40
N ASN A 50 -14.01 -2.58 13.39
CA ASN A 50 -14.41 -3.33 14.59
C ASN A 50 -13.22 -4.13 15.16
N ALA A 51 -12.51 -4.89 14.32
CA ALA A 51 -11.35 -5.65 14.75
C ALA A 51 -10.26 -4.77 15.39
N LEU A 52 -10.03 -3.56 14.85
CA LEU A 52 -9.09 -2.60 15.44
C LEU A 52 -9.54 -2.17 16.85
N ARG A 53 -10.84 -1.91 17.05
CA ARG A 53 -11.41 -1.52 18.35
C ARG A 53 -11.39 -2.67 19.35
N GLU A 54 -11.71 -3.88 18.92
CA GLU A 54 -11.66 -5.10 19.75
C GLU A 54 -10.24 -5.41 20.23
N ALA A 55 -9.22 -5.09 19.41
CA ALA A 55 -7.82 -5.18 19.80
C ALA A 55 -7.34 -4.04 20.73
N GLY A 56 -8.22 -3.13 21.13
CA GLY A 56 -7.91 -2.01 22.02
C GLY A 56 -7.37 -0.76 21.32
N GLY A 57 -7.37 -0.74 19.99
CA GLY A 57 -6.98 0.42 19.19
C GLY A 57 -8.16 1.37 18.87
N GLN A 58 -7.86 2.45 18.17
CA GLN A 58 -8.87 3.36 17.63
C GLN A 58 -8.97 3.13 16.12
N GLY A 59 -10.11 2.66 15.64
CA GLY A 59 -10.35 2.38 14.23
C GLY A 59 -11.74 2.81 13.78
N GLN A 60 -11.84 3.47 12.62
CA GLN A 60 -13.10 3.83 11.99
C GLN A 60 -13.03 3.66 10.49
N PHE A 61 -14.12 3.18 9.89
CA PHE A 61 -14.26 3.05 8.45
C PHE A 61 -14.87 4.31 7.84
N PHE A 62 -14.33 4.70 6.69
CA PHE A 62 -14.89 5.75 5.85
C PHE A 62 -14.95 5.24 4.41
N ALA A 63 -16.15 5.25 3.82
CA ALA A 63 -16.33 4.82 2.44
C ALA A 63 -15.62 5.80 1.50
N ALA A 64 -14.75 5.27 0.63
CA ALA A 64 -14.04 6.07 -0.36
C ALA A 64 -13.68 5.25 -1.59
N ASP A 65 -13.87 5.83 -2.78
CA ASP A 65 -13.22 5.38 -4.00
C ASP A 65 -11.95 6.20 -4.23
N ALA A 66 -10.80 5.56 -4.18
CA ALA A 66 -9.52 6.22 -4.36
C ALA A 66 -9.31 6.79 -5.79
N GLN A 67 -10.11 6.35 -6.77
CA GLN A 67 -10.09 6.86 -8.14
C GLN A 67 -11.02 8.08 -8.33
N ASP A 68 -11.81 8.44 -7.32
CA ASP A 68 -12.70 9.60 -7.34
C ASP A 68 -12.24 10.65 -6.30
N ARG A 69 -11.80 11.79 -6.81
CA ARG A 69 -11.31 12.89 -5.97
C ARG A 69 -12.40 13.42 -5.02
N ASN A 70 -13.64 13.53 -5.49
CA ASN A 70 -14.74 14.03 -4.65
C ASN A 70 -15.05 13.04 -3.51
N SER A 71 -14.97 11.74 -3.80
CA SER A 71 -15.12 10.70 -2.79
C SER A 71 -14.00 10.76 -1.74
N LEU A 72 -12.74 10.97 -2.16
CA LEU A 72 -11.62 11.16 -1.23
C LEU A 72 -11.76 12.42 -0.38
N GLN A 73 -12.19 13.53 -0.98
CA GLN A 73 -12.45 14.79 -0.26
C GLN A 73 -13.52 14.61 0.82
N ALA A 74 -14.66 14.03 0.46
CA ALA A 74 -15.73 13.78 1.41
C ALA A 74 -15.28 12.87 2.56
N ALA A 75 -14.51 11.82 2.25
CA ALA A 75 -13.95 10.95 3.27
C ALA A 75 -12.95 11.68 4.17
N ARG A 76 -12.08 12.56 3.63
CA ARG A 76 -11.15 13.38 4.41
C ARG A 76 -11.90 14.30 5.36
N GLU A 77 -12.90 15.03 4.88
CA GLU A 77 -13.69 15.93 5.72
C GLU A 77 -14.40 15.19 6.86
N ALA A 78 -14.99 14.02 6.57
CA ALA A 78 -15.66 13.20 7.57
C ALA A 78 -14.67 12.62 8.61
N LEU A 79 -13.51 12.11 8.19
CA LEU A 79 -12.53 11.56 9.12
C LEU A 79 -11.86 12.65 9.98
N GLU A 80 -11.58 13.81 9.41
CA GLU A 80 -10.98 14.93 10.17
C GLU A 80 -11.91 15.47 11.25
N ALA A 81 -13.22 15.46 11.01
CA ALA A 81 -14.23 15.84 12.01
C ALA A 81 -14.28 14.89 13.22
N VAL A 82 -13.89 13.63 13.05
CA VAL A 82 -14.00 12.58 14.09
C VAL A 82 -12.66 12.24 14.73
N LEU A 83 -11.62 12.05 13.91
CA LEU A 83 -10.31 11.59 14.36
C LEU A 83 -9.27 12.72 14.45
N GLY A 84 -9.57 13.87 13.84
CA GLY A 84 -8.60 14.94 13.64
C GLY A 84 -7.83 14.83 12.34
N PRO A 85 -6.94 15.80 12.06
CA PRO A 85 -6.21 15.89 10.80
C PRO A 85 -5.23 14.74 10.61
N ALA A 86 -5.22 14.18 9.41
CA ALA A 86 -4.32 13.08 9.04
C ALA A 86 -2.84 13.49 9.17
N THR A 87 -2.04 12.71 9.89
CA THR A 87 -0.58 12.85 10.02
C THR A 87 0.17 11.74 9.30
N ILE A 88 -0.48 10.61 9.06
CA ILE A 88 0.06 9.45 8.35
C ILE A 88 -0.89 9.08 7.21
N LEU A 89 -0.36 8.87 6.00
CA LEU A 89 -1.10 8.36 4.85
C LEU A 89 -0.42 7.08 4.36
N VAL A 90 -1.16 5.99 4.29
CA VAL A 90 -0.69 4.73 3.69
C VAL A 90 -1.50 4.44 2.43
N ASN A 91 -0.85 4.47 1.29
CA ASN A 91 -1.44 4.18 -0.01
C ASN A 91 -1.24 2.70 -0.35
N ALA A 92 -2.21 1.85 0.05
CA ALA A 92 -2.19 0.40 -0.16
C ALA A 92 -3.26 -0.10 -1.14
N ALA A 93 -4.01 0.81 -1.78
CA ALA A 93 -4.94 0.45 -2.84
C ALA A 93 -4.20 0.07 -4.12
N GLY A 94 -4.72 -0.91 -4.84
CA GLY A 94 -4.17 -1.37 -6.10
C GLY A 94 -4.24 -2.88 -6.27
N GLY A 95 -3.75 -3.34 -7.40
CA GLY A 95 -3.71 -4.76 -7.74
C GLY A 95 -3.54 -4.98 -9.24
N ASN A 96 -3.23 -6.22 -9.63
CA ASN A 96 -3.17 -6.57 -11.05
C ASN A 96 -4.58 -6.90 -11.57
N ASP A 97 -4.96 -6.28 -12.67
CA ASP A 97 -6.21 -6.56 -13.36
C ASP A 97 -6.03 -7.79 -14.29
N PRO A 98 -6.94 -8.78 -14.22
CA PRO A 98 -6.93 -9.91 -15.16
C PRO A 98 -6.95 -9.49 -16.64
N ARG A 99 -7.55 -8.35 -16.97
CA ARG A 99 -7.64 -7.83 -18.35
C ARG A 99 -6.29 -7.44 -18.95
N VAL A 100 -5.32 -7.06 -18.11
CA VAL A 100 -3.93 -6.75 -18.52
C VAL A 100 -2.93 -7.83 -18.14
N THR A 101 -3.40 -8.99 -17.68
CA THR A 101 -2.53 -10.13 -17.40
C THR A 101 -2.19 -10.86 -18.70
N VAL A 102 -0.90 -10.95 -19.01
CA VAL A 102 -0.40 -11.70 -20.18
C VAL A 102 -0.55 -13.20 -19.94
N THR A 103 -1.24 -13.88 -20.84
CA THR A 103 -1.47 -15.32 -20.85
C THR A 103 -1.28 -15.88 -22.26
N ALA A 104 -1.30 -17.22 -22.43
CA ALA A 104 -1.27 -17.84 -23.77
C ALA A 104 -2.45 -17.36 -24.65
N ASP A 105 -3.65 -17.22 -24.06
CA ASP A 105 -4.87 -16.77 -24.78
C ASP A 105 -4.94 -15.25 -24.95
N ARG A 106 -4.14 -14.50 -24.18
CA ARG A 106 -4.03 -13.05 -24.26
C ARG A 106 -2.57 -12.63 -24.24
N PRO A 107 -1.86 -12.71 -25.36
CA PRO A 107 -0.50 -12.22 -25.50
C PRO A 107 -0.45 -10.69 -25.37
N PHE A 108 0.75 -10.15 -25.16
CA PHE A 108 0.96 -8.72 -24.87
C PHE A 108 0.34 -7.77 -25.93
N ASP A 109 0.41 -8.12 -27.20
CA ASP A 109 -0.14 -7.35 -28.32
C ASP A 109 -1.68 -7.33 -28.39
N ARG A 110 -2.36 -8.13 -27.53
CA ARG A 110 -3.81 -8.14 -27.40
C ARG A 110 -4.32 -7.32 -26.22
N ILE A 111 -3.44 -6.77 -25.39
CA ILE A 111 -3.83 -5.86 -24.31
C ILE A 111 -4.23 -4.51 -24.94
N THR A 112 -5.47 -4.08 -24.68
CA THR A 112 -5.95 -2.82 -25.20
C THR A 112 -5.37 -1.62 -24.43
N ALA A 113 -5.28 -0.47 -25.10
CA ALA A 113 -4.84 0.76 -24.44
C ALA A 113 -5.81 1.17 -23.30
N ASP A 114 -7.09 0.86 -23.42
CA ASP A 114 -8.08 1.20 -22.40
C ASP A 114 -7.96 0.31 -21.16
N ASP A 115 -7.72 -0.99 -21.31
CA ASP A 115 -7.41 -1.87 -20.17
C ASP A 115 -6.11 -1.47 -19.49
N TRP A 116 -5.12 -1.07 -20.29
CA TRP A 116 -3.86 -0.54 -19.77
C TRP A 116 -4.07 0.73 -18.93
N ARG A 117 -4.83 1.71 -19.45
CA ARG A 117 -5.18 2.94 -18.73
C ARG A 117 -5.93 2.65 -17.44
N ALA A 118 -6.93 1.78 -17.50
CA ALA A 118 -7.69 1.41 -16.30
C ALA A 118 -6.81 0.79 -15.19
N ASN A 119 -5.77 0.01 -15.56
CA ASN A 119 -4.80 -0.50 -14.59
C ASN A 119 -3.89 0.59 -14.02
N PHE A 120 -3.48 1.56 -14.85
CA PHE A 120 -2.75 2.75 -14.38
C PHE A 120 -3.60 3.62 -13.46
N ASP A 121 -4.87 3.85 -13.83
CA ASP A 121 -5.81 4.61 -13.00
C ASP A 121 -5.97 3.96 -11.61
N LEU A 122 -6.09 2.64 -11.57
CA LEU A 122 -6.18 1.91 -10.31
C LEU A 122 -4.89 2.02 -9.47
N ASN A 123 -3.71 1.81 -10.07
CA ASN A 123 -2.46 1.59 -9.30
C ASN A 123 -1.61 2.85 -9.11
N LEU A 124 -1.73 3.83 -10.00
CA LEU A 124 -0.98 5.09 -9.92
C LEU A 124 -1.89 6.25 -9.58
N VAL A 125 -2.95 6.49 -10.37
CA VAL A 125 -3.82 7.67 -10.17
C VAL A 125 -4.58 7.54 -8.84
N GLY A 126 -5.41 6.54 -8.68
CA GLY A 126 -6.13 6.27 -7.44
C GLY A 126 -5.26 5.64 -6.36
N GLY A 127 -4.24 4.87 -6.76
CA GLY A 127 -3.36 4.18 -5.82
C GLY A 127 -2.37 5.08 -5.10
N VAL A 128 -1.99 6.23 -5.68
CA VAL A 128 -0.97 7.14 -5.10
C VAL A 128 -1.30 8.61 -5.34
N LEU A 129 -1.55 9.02 -6.60
CA LEU A 129 -1.61 10.43 -6.97
C LEU A 129 -2.73 11.18 -6.26
N LEU A 130 -3.99 10.76 -6.44
CA LEU A 130 -5.15 11.44 -5.86
C LEU A 130 -5.13 11.45 -4.33
N PRO A 131 -4.81 10.33 -3.63
CA PRO A 131 -4.66 10.36 -2.17
C PRO A 131 -3.57 11.34 -1.71
N CYS A 132 -2.41 11.36 -2.38
CA CYS A 132 -1.35 12.32 -2.03
C CYS A 132 -1.79 13.77 -2.26
N GLN A 133 -2.53 14.06 -3.35
CA GLN A 133 -3.06 15.40 -3.63
C GLN A 133 -4.14 15.82 -2.62
N GLU A 134 -4.88 14.88 -2.06
CA GLU A 134 -5.96 15.18 -1.10
C GLU A 134 -5.42 15.38 0.32
N PHE A 135 -4.51 14.53 0.79
CA PHE A 135 -4.02 14.55 2.17
C PHE A 135 -2.71 15.32 2.36
N GLY A 136 -1.83 15.31 1.35
CA GLY A 136 -0.50 15.91 1.41
C GLY A 136 -0.48 17.41 1.69
N PRO A 137 -1.30 18.24 1.01
CA PRO A 137 -1.33 19.67 1.25
C PRO A 137 -1.66 20.06 2.69
N GLY A 138 -2.61 19.35 3.33
CA GLY A 138 -2.93 19.55 4.74
C GLY A 138 -1.78 19.22 5.67
N MET A 139 -1.03 18.14 5.39
CA MET A 139 0.18 17.79 6.13
C MET A 139 1.27 18.85 5.95
N ALA A 140 1.52 19.30 4.72
CA ALA A 140 2.50 20.32 4.39
C ALA A 140 2.19 21.67 5.08
N ALA A 141 0.92 22.08 5.10
CA ALA A 141 0.48 23.30 5.77
C ALA A 141 0.71 23.25 7.29
N ARG A 142 0.65 22.07 7.91
CA ARG A 142 0.92 21.87 9.34
C ARG A 142 2.41 21.61 9.65
N GLY A 143 3.25 21.49 8.62
CA GLY A 143 4.67 21.22 8.80
C GLY A 143 4.98 19.80 9.31
N HIS A 144 4.05 18.85 9.18
CA HIS A 144 4.19 17.51 9.74
C HIS A 144 3.38 16.48 8.95
N GLY A 145 4.03 15.38 8.52
CA GLY A 145 3.36 14.27 7.88
C GLY A 145 4.30 13.14 7.45
N SER A 146 3.73 11.95 7.31
CA SER A 146 4.40 10.78 6.73
C SER A 146 3.49 10.09 5.71
N ILE A 147 3.94 9.99 4.47
CA ILE A 147 3.25 9.30 3.38
C ILE A 147 4.03 8.04 3.04
N ILE A 148 3.33 6.90 3.00
CA ILE A 148 3.90 5.58 2.72
C ILE A 148 3.16 4.97 1.53
N ASN A 149 3.85 4.81 0.40
CA ASN A 149 3.29 4.24 -0.81
C ASN A 149 3.65 2.75 -0.90
N ILE A 150 2.66 1.88 -1.08
CA ILE A 150 2.92 0.45 -1.29
C ILE A 150 3.23 0.21 -2.76
N ALA A 151 4.52 -0.02 -3.03
CA ALA A 151 5.05 -0.38 -4.34
C ALA A 151 4.93 -1.89 -4.61
N SER A 152 5.91 -2.50 -5.24
CA SER A 152 5.99 -3.93 -5.53
C SER A 152 7.39 -4.28 -6.02
N ALA A 153 7.86 -5.50 -5.79
CA ALA A 153 9.08 -6.04 -6.43
C ALA A 153 9.02 -5.90 -7.97
N SER A 154 7.82 -5.93 -8.56
CA SER A 154 7.62 -5.72 -9.99
C SER A 154 7.97 -4.31 -10.50
N ALA A 155 8.15 -3.35 -9.61
CA ALA A 155 8.63 -2.01 -9.97
C ALA A 155 10.14 -1.97 -10.28
N HIS A 156 10.88 -2.96 -9.81
CA HIS A 156 12.34 -3.05 -9.94
C HIS A 156 12.78 -3.99 -11.04
N ILE A 157 12.05 -5.10 -11.23
CA ILE A 157 12.35 -6.11 -12.23
C ILE A 157 11.09 -6.47 -13.02
N PRO A 158 11.23 -6.89 -14.30
CA PRO A 158 10.09 -7.22 -15.14
C PRO A 158 9.50 -8.59 -14.77
N LEU A 159 8.57 -8.60 -13.81
CA LEU A 159 7.87 -9.82 -13.47
C LEU A 159 6.97 -10.29 -14.62
N SER A 160 6.99 -11.62 -14.86
CA SER A 160 6.18 -12.24 -15.92
C SER A 160 4.68 -11.91 -15.74
N ARG A 161 3.99 -11.72 -16.88
CA ARG A 161 2.55 -11.53 -17.01
C ARG A 161 1.95 -10.20 -16.56
N VAL A 162 2.66 -9.34 -15.84
CA VAL A 162 2.07 -8.17 -15.15
C VAL A 162 2.66 -6.84 -15.65
N ALA A 163 2.80 -6.68 -16.96
CA ALA A 163 3.49 -5.53 -17.58
C ALA A 163 2.89 -4.18 -17.17
N ALA A 164 1.56 -4.00 -17.28
CA ALA A 164 0.89 -2.75 -16.93
C ALA A 164 1.02 -2.44 -15.43
N TYR A 165 0.83 -3.44 -14.58
CA TYR A 165 1.00 -3.31 -13.15
C TYR A 165 2.44 -2.93 -12.77
N SER A 166 3.44 -3.60 -13.36
CA SER A 166 4.85 -3.30 -13.12
C SER A 166 5.21 -1.86 -13.50
N ALA A 167 4.75 -1.41 -14.67
CA ALA A 167 4.96 -0.04 -15.12
C ALA A 167 4.30 0.99 -14.19
N ALA A 168 3.06 0.74 -13.73
CA ALA A 168 2.38 1.62 -12.79
C ALA A 168 3.10 1.67 -11.42
N LYS A 169 3.60 0.54 -10.92
CA LYS A 169 4.35 0.49 -9.66
C LYS A 169 5.75 1.13 -9.77
N ALA A 170 6.41 1.03 -10.92
CA ALA A 170 7.64 1.78 -11.19
C ALA A 170 7.40 3.30 -11.22
N ALA A 171 6.29 3.73 -11.85
CA ALA A 171 5.87 5.13 -11.83
C ALA A 171 5.54 5.62 -10.40
N ALA A 172 4.90 4.79 -9.57
CA ALA A 172 4.63 5.10 -8.16
C ALA A 172 5.92 5.31 -7.35
N LEU A 173 6.98 4.52 -7.56
CA LEU A 173 8.28 4.73 -6.93
C LEU A 173 8.93 6.05 -7.36
N ASN A 174 8.86 6.39 -8.65
CA ASN A 174 9.39 7.66 -9.14
C ASN A 174 8.60 8.85 -8.55
N LEU A 175 7.26 8.77 -8.53
CA LEU A 175 6.40 9.78 -7.91
C LEU A 175 6.68 9.92 -6.40
N THR A 176 6.95 8.83 -5.69
CA THR A 176 7.38 8.86 -4.28
C THR A 176 8.61 9.75 -4.09
N ARG A 177 9.63 9.58 -4.92
CA ARG A 177 10.87 10.38 -4.85
C ARG A 177 10.64 11.85 -5.21
N PHE A 178 9.79 12.11 -6.22
CA PHE A 178 9.40 13.47 -6.57
C PHE A 178 8.71 14.17 -5.41
N LEU A 179 7.69 13.54 -4.81
CA LEU A 179 6.94 14.10 -3.68
C LEU A 179 7.80 14.25 -2.42
N ALA A 180 8.74 13.33 -2.19
CA ALA A 180 9.71 13.43 -1.10
C ALA A 180 10.55 14.71 -1.20
N ARG A 181 11.07 15.01 -2.40
CA ARG A 181 11.81 16.24 -2.66
C ARG A 181 10.93 17.48 -2.50
N GLU A 182 9.71 17.44 -3.05
CA GLU A 182 8.80 18.58 -3.10
C GLU A 182 8.30 18.97 -1.70
N TRP A 183 8.01 17.99 -0.85
CA TRP A 183 7.38 18.22 0.45
C TRP A 183 8.34 18.17 1.65
N ALA A 184 9.58 17.74 1.47
CA ALA A 184 10.57 17.75 2.56
C ALA A 184 10.77 19.14 3.21
N PRO A 185 10.84 20.26 2.43
CA PRO A 185 10.93 21.60 3.02
C PRO A 185 9.71 21.97 3.89
N HIS A 186 8.60 21.28 3.69
CA HIS A 186 7.34 21.47 4.43
C HIS A 186 7.12 20.43 5.53
N GLY A 187 8.17 19.72 5.96
CA GLY A 187 8.12 18.77 7.07
C GLY A 187 7.36 17.47 6.78
N VAL A 188 7.08 17.14 5.50
CA VAL A 188 6.41 15.90 5.11
C VAL A 188 7.42 14.94 4.49
N ARG A 189 7.47 13.72 5.03
CA ARG A 189 8.27 12.63 4.49
C ARG A 189 7.42 11.75 3.58
N VAL A 190 7.97 11.32 2.46
CA VAL A 190 7.29 10.43 1.51
C VAL A 190 8.23 9.29 1.17
N ASN A 191 7.81 8.07 1.49
CA ASN A 191 8.60 6.86 1.30
C ASN A 191 7.76 5.76 0.65
N ALA A 192 8.41 4.69 0.22
CA ALA A 192 7.75 3.49 -0.28
C ALA A 192 8.11 2.28 0.56
N ILE A 193 7.21 1.30 0.57
CA ILE A 193 7.51 -0.08 0.94
C ILE A 193 7.32 -0.91 -0.32
N THR A 194 8.30 -1.74 -0.64
CA THR A 194 8.27 -2.68 -1.77
C THR A 194 8.09 -4.11 -1.25
N PRO A 195 6.85 -4.62 -1.23
CA PRO A 195 6.61 -6.02 -0.91
C PRO A 195 7.10 -6.96 -2.02
N GLY A 196 7.62 -8.13 -1.63
CA GLY A 196 7.77 -9.28 -2.50
C GLY A 196 6.44 -9.99 -2.74
N PHE A 197 6.41 -11.31 -2.51
CA PHE A 197 5.21 -12.11 -2.72
C PHE A 197 4.50 -12.44 -1.41
N PHE A 198 3.30 -11.89 -1.28
CA PHE A 198 2.40 -12.08 -0.15
C PHE A 198 1.09 -12.69 -0.64
N PRO A 199 0.70 -13.89 -0.18
CA PRO A 199 -0.58 -14.48 -0.54
C PRO A 199 -1.75 -13.63 -0.04
N ALA A 200 -2.68 -13.35 -0.97
CA ALA A 200 -3.91 -12.66 -0.70
C ALA A 200 -5.05 -13.37 -1.45
N GLU A 201 -6.30 -13.10 -1.11
CA GLU A 201 -7.45 -13.73 -1.76
C GLU A 201 -7.39 -13.64 -3.29
N GLN A 202 -7.02 -12.46 -3.81
CA GLN A 202 -6.95 -12.17 -5.25
C GLN A 202 -5.86 -12.96 -6.01
N ASN A 203 -4.77 -13.39 -5.33
CA ASN A 203 -3.67 -14.13 -5.98
C ASN A 203 -3.57 -15.58 -5.52
N ARG A 204 -4.39 -16.01 -4.55
CA ARG A 204 -4.30 -17.34 -3.94
C ARG A 204 -4.39 -18.46 -4.99
N ARG A 205 -5.30 -18.35 -5.95
CA ARG A 205 -5.48 -19.35 -7.04
C ARG A 205 -4.31 -19.40 -8.02
N LEU A 206 -3.48 -18.36 -8.07
CA LEU A 206 -2.26 -18.34 -8.89
C LEU A 206 -1.09 -19.02 -8.18
N LEU A 207 -1.15 -19.13 -6.86
CA LEU A 207 -0.09 -19.62 -6.00
C LEU A 207 -0.35 -21.05 -5.48
N PHE A 208 -1.61 -21.38 -5.24
CA PHE A 208 -1.98 -22.67 -4.62
C PHE A 208 -3.04 -23.40 -5.44
N ASN A 209 -2.85 -24.70 -5.59
CA ASN A 209 -3.84 -25.62 -6.12
C ASN A 209 -5.00 -25.83 -5.12
N PRO A 210 -6.13 -26.42 -5.54
CA PRO A 210 -7.26 -26.69 -4.63
C PRO A 210 -6.89 -27.58 -3.42
N ASP A 211 -5.90 -28.45 -3.55
CA ASP A 211 -5.37 -29.30 -2.48
C ASP A 211 -4.37 -28.58 -1.53
N GLY A 212 -4.10 -27.28 -1.77
CA GLY A 212 -3.17 -26.47 -1.00
C GLY A 212 -1.70 -26.59 -1.45
N SER A 213 -1.38 -27.45 -2.41
CA SER A 213 -0.02 -27.55 -2.95
C SER A 213 0.36 -26.33 -3.77
N ALA A 214 1.67 -26.03 -3.85
CA ALA A 214 2.18 -24.91 -4.63
C ALA A 214 2.05 -25.17 -6.13
N THR A 215 1.51 -24.17 -6.86
CA THR A 215 1.50 -24.21 -8.34
C THR A 215 2.93 -24.12 -8.89
N PRO A 216 3.19 -24.48 -10.18
CA PRO A 216 4.49 -24.26 -10.80
C PRO A 216 4.97 -22.80 -10.71
N ARG A 217 4.04 -21.83 -10.77
CA ARG A 217 4.36 -20.42 -10.55
C ARG A 217 4.83 -20.14 -9.12
N ALA A 218 4.16 -20.68 -8.13
CA ALA A 218 4.55 -20.56 -6.73
C ALA A 218 5.93 -21.20 -6.49
N GLN A 219 6.18 -22.39 -7.04
CA GLN A 219 7.48 -23.05 -6.95
C GLN A 219 8.61 -22.20 -7.55
N SER A 220 8.36 -21.58 -8.71
CA SER A 220 9.33 -20.66 -9.34
C SER A 220 9.61 -19.44 -8.47
N ILE A 221 8.56 -18.84 -7.86
CA ILE A 221 8.71 -17.70 -6.95
C ILE A 221 9.51 -18.12 -5.70
N LEU A 222 9.15 -19.22 -5.08
CA LEU A 222 9.83 -19.73 -3.88
C LEU A 222 11.30 -20.09 -4.16
N GLY A 223 11.58 -20.70 -5.32
CA GLY A 223 12.95 -21.02 -5.74
C GLY A 223 13.80 -19.78 -6.03
N HIS A 224 13.16 -18.64 -6.35
CA HIS A 224 13.84 -17.35 -6.55
C HIS A 224 13.89 -16.49 -5.27
N THR A 225 13.19 -16.88 -4.21
CA THR A 225 13.18 -16.16 -2.93
C THR A 225 14.17 -16.80 -1.98
N PRO A 226 15.29 -16.17 -1.57
CA PRO A 226 16.29 -16.77 -0.67
C PRO A 226 15.72 -17.31 0.64
N MET A 227 14.70 -16.66 1.22
CA MET A 227 14.01 -17.17 2.41
C MET A 227 13.11 -18.37 2.13
N CYS A 228 12.95 -18.83 0.89
CA CYS A 228 12.19 -20.01 0.46
C CYS A 228 10.74 -20.06 0.96
N ARG A 229 10.11 -18.91 1.21
CA ARG A 229 8.72 -18.82 1.65
C ARG A 229 8.06 -17.54 1.13
N PHE A 230 6.74 -17.50 1.14
CA PHE A 230 5.98 -16.27 0.98
C PHE A 230 6.06 -15.42 2.25
N GLY A 231 5.89 -14.11 2.09
CA GLY A 231 5.72 -13.20 3.21
C GLY A 231 4.31 -13.28 3.81
N GLU A 232 4.21 -13.03 5.11
CA GLU A 232 2.96 -12.83 5.81
C GLU A 232 2.65 -11.33 5.93
N ALA A 233 1.40 -10.93 5.78
CA ALA A 233 1.03 -9.50 5.73
C ALA A 233 1.52 -8.72 6.97
N GLY A 234 1.57 -9.35 8.13
CA GLY A 234 2.10 -8.78 9.36
C GLY A 234 3.59 -8.41 9.32
N GLU A 235 4.38 -9.02 8.41
CA GLU A 235 5.80 -8.72 8.27
C GLU A 235 6.08 -7.35 7.62
N LEU A 236 5.06 -6.73 7.03
CA LEU A 236 5.15 -5.35 6.53
C LEU A 236 4.95 -4.30 7.64
N VAL A 237 4.38 -4.69 8.79
CA VAL A 237 4.00 -3.77 9.86
C VAL A 237 5.20 -3.03 10.43
N GLY A 238 6.31 -3.73 10.68
CA GLY A 238 7.52 -3.10 11.22
C GLY A 238 8.06 -1.99 10.33
N ALA A 239 8.06 -2.23 9.00
CA ALA A 239 8.46 -1.23 8.00
C ALA A 239 7.51 -0.01 8.01
N ALA A 240 6.20 -0.26 8.07
CA ALA A 240 5.20 0.80 8.08
C ALA A 240 5.27 1.66 9.35
N VAL A 241 5.36 1.04 10.52
CA VAL A 241 5.48 1.76 11.81
C VAL A 241 6.79 2.56 11.86
N PHE A 242 7.91 1.99 11.38
CA PHE A 242 9.18 2.72 11.24
C PHE A 242 9.03 3.96 10.39
N LEU A 243 8.49 3.84 9.18
CA LEU A 243 8.33 4.96 8.25
C LEU A 243 7.26 5.96 8.74
N ALA A 244 6.22 5.51 9.42
CA ALA A 244 5.19 6.37 10.02
C ALA A 244 5.77 7.25 11.13
N SER A 245 6.62 6.69 12.00
CA SER A 245 7.14 7.40 13.16
C SER A 245 8.08 8.54 12.80
N SER A 246 7.71 9.75 13.19
CA SER A 246 8.56 10.93 13.07
C SER A 246 9.80 10.89 13.98
N ARG A 247 9.79 10.03 15.01
CA ARG A 247 10.93 9.84 15.92
C ARG A 247 11.92 8.81 15.38
N ALA A 248 11.44 7.71 14.79
CA ALA A 248 12.27 6.63 14.28
C ALA A 248 12.89 6.94 12.92
N SER A 249 12.18 7.71 12.08
CA SER A 249 12.54 7.95 10.67
C SER A 249 12.52 9.43 10.26
N SER A 250 12.83 10.34 11.18
CA SER A 250 12.79 11.80 10.95
C SER A 250 13.64 12.28 9.77
N PHE A 251 14.72 11.57 9.43
CA PHE A 251 15.64 11.91 8.35
C PHE A 251 15.52 10.95 7.15
N VAL A 252 14.42 10.16 7.08
CA VAL A 252 14.16 9.20 6.01
C VAL A 252 13.03 9.72 5.13
N THR A 253 13.36 10.16 3.91
CA THR A 253 12.42 10.55 2.87
C THR A 253 12.94 10.17 1.49
N GLY A 254 12.08 9.81 0.54
CA GLY A 254 12.45 9.31 -0.79
C GLY A 254 12.98 7.88 -0.79
N ALA A 255 12.97 7.20 0.35
CA ALA A 255 13.44 5.83 0.49
C ALA A 255 12.40 4.83 -0.05
N ASP A 256 12.91 3.68 -0.47
CA ASP A 256 12.14 2.49 -0.79
C ASP A 256 12.64 1.33 0.08
N LEU A 257 11.80 0.90 1.01
CA LEU A 257 12.11 -0.18 1.94
C LEU A 257 11.59 -1.51 1.38
N VAL A 258 12.52 -2.33 0.89
CA VAL A 258 12.21 -3.64 0.32
C VAL A 258 11.94 -4.65 1.43
N VAL A 259 10.79 -5.36 1.33
CA VAL A 259 10.38 -6.43 2.26
C VAL A 259 9.92 -7.63 1.40
N ASP A 260 10.86 -8.45 0.96
CA ASP A 260 10.64 -9.43 -0.11
C ASP A 260 11.28 -10.81 0.12
N GLY A 261 11.85 -11.05 1.30
CA GLY A 261 12.56 -12.31 1.59
C GLY A 261 13.84 -12.51 0.77
N GLY A 262 14.41 -11.42 0.23
CA GLY A 262 15.60 -11.41 -0.60
C GLY A 262 15.33 -11.60 -2.09
N PHE A 263 14.07 -11.57 -2.54
CA PHE A 263 13.69 -11.83 -3.94
C PHE A 263 14.43 -10.92 -4.92
N LEU A 264 14.57 -9.62 -4.63
CA LEU A 264 15.28 -8.66 -5.47
C LEU A 264 16.82 -8.73 -5.32
N ALA A 265 17.32 -9.40 -4.30
CA ALA A 265 18.75 -9.60 -4.09
C ALA A 265 19.30 -10.87 -4.78
N GLN A 266 18.40 -11.75 -5.26
CA GLN A 266 18.80 -12.98 -5.95
C GLN A 266 19.41 -12.65 -7.30
N THR A 267 20.60 -13.19 -7.53
CA THR A 267 21.32 -13.13 -8.80
C THR A 267 21.38 -14.52 -9.45
N ILE A 268 22.47 -14.86 -10.11
CA ILE A 268 22.70 -16.19 -10.67
C ILE A 268 23.14 -17.19 -9.61
#